data_f1a9843fad1be2feaad1c2d95305584f
#
_entry.id   f1a9843fad1be2feaad1c2d95305584f
#
_cell.length_a   1.000
_cell.length_b   1.000
_cell.length_c   1.000
_cell.angle_alpha   90.00
_cell.angle_beta   90.00
_cell.angle_gamma   90.00
#
_symmetry.space_group_name_H-M   'P 1'
#
loop_
_entity.id
_entity.type
_entity.pdbx_description
1 polymer ?
#
loop_
_entity_poly.entity_id
_entity_poly.type
_entity_poly.pdbx_seq_one_letter_code
_entity_poly.pdbx_strand_id
1 'polypeptide(L)'
;MNNELPAKLSTKLALAILALLSLVAVLPNRAARAADRPLQKINVAYSSISGNVSPLWVTQDKGFFRKYGFDVQAILIESGTTTAQALVAGDISFASVAGPAAIQSNLRGADVVIIAGVINTLTFQLYTEKGIARPDQFKGKSLGVTRFGSATDFAMRYAIEKYGLDASKDVSILQLGNQPAQLAALEAGRIQGVMLSAPTSLRAKKLGFPMLADLQMLGLEYQHTSIATSRALIKSKPDMVRDFMRAYIEGIQYAKTHRKETLEILAKYLRTDDKEVLDDTYESIIMTLVPEKPYPTQKGVQIILRELGQKDAAARAARPEQFVDLSIIKDLDSSGFIDRVYKPAVVAKAAQRPEPGVVATPSKEKPPVQIATENKTKPVASEAKAKPVARQIPAASEKAPAPIQKGSQQQYTVKAGDTLSKLAEHFYSSTGKWEKIFEANRESLKNPNYIYVGMKLVIPADG
;
A
#
# COMPACT_ATOMS: atom_id res chain seq x y z
N MET A 1 32.50 12.64 83.00
CA MET A 1 33.01 12.02 81.75
C MET A 1 32.14 12.51 80.67
N ASN A 2 32.57 13.57 79.99
CA ASN A 2 31.80 14.22 78.90
C ASN A 2 32.22 13.60 77.55
N ASN A 3 31.29 12.99 76.84
CA ASN A 3 31.47 12.51 75.46
C ASN A 3 31.06 13.61 74.51
N GLU A 4 32.02 14.39 74.04
CA GLU A 4 31.81 15.28 72.86
C GLU A 4 32.04 14.48 71.60
N LEU A 5 30.97 14.27 70.80
CA LEU A 5 31.04 13.78 69.39
C LEU A 5 31.60 14.91 68.52
N PRO A 6 32.47 14.61 67.55
CA PRO A 6 33.13 15.63 66.73
C PRO A 6 32.19 16.25 65.72
N ALA A 7 31.86 17.52 65.85
CA ALA A 7 31.04 18.35 65.02
C ALA A 7 31.60 18.52 63.52
N LYS A 8 32.78 17.97 63.24
CA LYS A 8 33.45 18.12 61.91
C LYS A 8 33.03 17.12 60.84
N LEU A 9 32.27 16.07 61.24
CA LEU A 9 31.83 15.05 60.24
C LEU A 9 30.51 15.42 59.54
N SER A 10 29.69 16.27 60.18
CA SER A 10 28.39 16.67 59.67
C SER A 10 28.47 17.72 58.57
N THR A 11 29.44 18.63 58.60
CA THR A 11 29.62 19.70 57.60
C THR A 11 30.14 19.19 56.25
N LYS A 12 31.01 18.19 56.22
CA LYS A 12 31.49 17.59 54.97
C LYS A 12 30.41 16.73 54.29
N LEU A 13 29.57 16.07 55.07
CA LEU A 13 28.46 15.28 54.53
C LEU A 13 27.34 16.20 54.01
N ALA A 14 27.04 17.31 54.70
CA ALA A 14 26.08 18.31 54.22
C ALA A 14 26.55 19.02 52.95
N LEU A 15 27.83 19.34 52.80
CA LEU A 15 28.40 19.93 51.59
C LEU A 15 28.42 18.92 50.41
N ALA A 16 28.67 17.63 50.67
CA ALA A 16 28.62 16.60 49.66
C ALA A 16 27.18 16.35 49.12
N ILE A 17 26.18 16.39 50.01
CA ILE A 17 24.75 16.27 49.63
C ILE A 17 24.29 17.51 48.85
N LEU A 18 24.73 18.72 49.23
CA LEU A 18 24.41 19.95 48.49
C LEU A 18 25.06 19.98 47.10
N ALA A 19 26.28 19.45 46.96
CA ALA A 19 26.97 19.32 45.66
C ALA A 19 26.32 18.26 44.77
N LEU A 20 25.78 17.17 45.33
CA LEU A 20 25.07 16.15 44.59
C LEU A 20 23.68 16.64 44.12
N LEU A 21 22.99 17.44 44.94
CA LEU A 21 21.70 18.07 44.60
C LEU A 21 21.85 19.15 43.51
N SER A 22 22.96 19.90 43.49
CA SER A 22 23.23 20.90 42.47
C SER A 22 23.63 20.28 41.11
N LEU A 23 24.19 19.06 41.10
CA LEU A 23 24.55 18.35 39.88
C LEU A 23 23.32 17.73 39.14
N VAL A 24 22.26 17.41 39.89
CA VAL A 24 21.00 16.90 39.34
C VAL A 24 20.15 18.02 38.70
N ALA A 25 20.31 19.27 39.17
CA ALA A 25 19.55 20.42 38.66
C ALA A 25 20.07 20.98 37.31
N VAL A 26 21.21 20.51 36.79
CA VAL A 26 21.84 21.00 35.55
C VAL A 26 21.73 20.00 34.41
N LEU A 27 21.02 18.88 34.56
CA LEU A 27 20.68 18.06 33.42
C LEU A 27 19.62 18.81 32.56
N PRO A 28 19.97 19.39 31.43
CA PRO A 28 18.98 20.06 30.59
C PRO A 28 17.92 19.03 30.24
N ASN A 29 16.68 19.33 30.59
CA ASN A 29 15.52 18.53 30.26
C ASN A 29 15.42 18.45 28.73
N ARG A 30 16.07 17.46 28.11
CA ARG A 30 16.11 17.27 26.66
C ARG A 30 14.71 17.15 26.05
N ALA A 31 13.72 16.76 26.85
CA ALA A 31 12.34 16.65 26.41
C ALA A 31 11.66 18.04 26.25
N ALA A 32 12.01 19.04 27.09
CA ALA A 32 11.42 20.37 27.00
C ALA A 32 11.98 21.22 25.84
N ARG A 33 13.17 20.90 25.34
CA ARG A 33 13.79 21.65 24.21
C ARG A 33 13.32 21.20 22.82
N ALA A 34 12.57 20.11 22.71
CA ALA A 34 12.05 19.63 21.43
C ALA A 34 10.79 20.39 20.98
N ALA A 35 10.06 21.03 21.91
CA ALA A 35 8.79 21.70 21.62
C ALA A 35 8.93 23.09 20.95
N ASP A 36 10.11 23.72 20.97
CA ASP A 36 10.30 25.12 20.53
C ASP A 36 11.16 25.28 19.28
N ARG A 37 11.56 24.18 18.61
CA ARG A 37 12.27 24.34 17.33
C ARG A 37 11.28 24.63 16.21
N PRO A 38 11.49 25.69 15.40
CA PRO A 38 10.66 25.94 14.24
C PRO A 38 10.72 24.72 13.31
N LEU A 39 9.54 24.30 12.86
CA LEU A 39 9.44 23.16 11.96
C LEU A 39 10.19 23.45 10.64
N GLN A 40 10.97 22.50 10.18
CA GLN A 40 11.64 22.61 8.90
C GLN A 40 10.62 22.41 7.78
N LYS A 41 10.41 23.44 6.95
CA LYS A 41 9.55 23.33 5.76
C LYS A 41 10.23 22.47 4.71
N ILE A 42 9.51 21.46 4.21
CA ILE A 42 9.96 20.57 3.14
C ILE A 42 8.83 20.26 2.17
N ASN A 43 9.17 20.19 0.90
CA ASN A 43 8.27 19.75 -0.14
C ASN A 43 8.44 18.26 -0.37
N VAL A 44 7.31 17.52 -0.37
CA VAL A 44 7.26 16.08 -0.65
C VAL A 44 6.25 15.85 -1.75
N ALA A 45 6.66 15.32 -2.89
CA ALA A 45 5.72 15.06 -3.96
C ALA A 45 5.25 13.60 -4.00
N TYR A 46 4.07 13.39 -4.57
CA TYR A 46 3.54 12.09 -4.92
C TYR A 46 2.97 12.11 -6.34
N SER A 47 3.08 10.96 -7.04
CA SER A 47 2.89 10.94 -8.50
C SER A 47 1.50 10.54 -8.97
N SER A 48 0.57 10.19 -8.06
CA SER A 48 -0.79 9.76 -8.42
C SER A 48 -1.75 9.85 -7.24
N ILE A 49 -3.04 9.98 -7.52
CA ILE A 49 -4.12 9.76 -6.56
C ILE A 49 -4.47 8.27 -6.62
N SER A 50 -3.86 7.47 -5.75
CA SER A 50 -4.00 6.01 -5.69
C SER A 50 -3.78 5.52 -4.26
N GLY A 51 -4.40 4.41 -3.88
CA GLY A 51 -4.19 3.74 -2.60
C GLY A 51 -2.72 3.44 -2.29
N ASN A 52 -1.87 3.31 -3.32
CA ASN A 52 -0.42 3.08 -3.17
C ASN A 52 0.31 4.23 -2.44
N VAL A 53 -0.27 5.43 -2.39
CA VAL A 53 0.30 6.62 -1.74
C VAL A 53 -0.23 6.82 -0.32
N SER A 54 -1.20 6.04 0.11
CA SER A 54 -1.90 6.18 1.39
C SER A 54 -0.97 6.31 2.61
N PRO A 55 0.17 5.60 2.73
CA PRO A 55 1.06 5.81 3.88
C PRO A 55 1.58 7.24 4.00
N LEU A 56 1.85 7.93 2.88
CA LEU A 56 2.27 9.34 2.89
C LEU A 56 1.16 10.24 3.44
N TRP A 57 -0.07 10.03 2.99
CA TRP A 57 -1.22 10.82 3.43
C TRP A 57 -1.52 10.62 4.92
N VAL A 58 -1.46 9.37 5.40
CA VAL A 58 -1.64 9.04 6.81
C VAL A 58 -0.53 9.68 7.66
N THR A 59 0.73 9.59 7.23
CA THR A 59 1.87 10.23 7.90
C THR A 59 1.66 11.73 8.04
N GLN A 60 1.16 12.39 6.98
CA GLN A 60 0.88 13.81 6.94
C GLN A 60 -0.28 14.18 7.87
N ASP A 61 -1.45 13.56 7.68
CA ASP A 61 -2.69 13.96 8.37
C ASP A 61 -2.67 13.62 9.87
N LYS A 62 -1.94 12.59 10.26
CA LYS A 62 -1.77 12.21 11.68
C LYS A 62 -0.62 12.95 12.37
N GLY A 63 0.05 13.86 11.64
CA GLY A 63 1.05 14.74 12.21
C GLY A 63 2.39 14.08 12.53
N PHE A 64 2.68 12.87 11.99
CA PHE A 64 3.95 12.22 12.24
C PHE A 64 5.13 13.00 11.69
N PHE A 65 5.00 13.69 10.57
CA PHE A 65 6.06 14.58 10.08
C PHE A 65 6.34 15.72 11.08
N ARG A 66 5.31 16.33 11.65
CA ARG A 66 5.46 17.38 12.68
C ARG A 66 6.15 16.86 13.95
N LYS A 67 5.81 15.64 14.37
CA LYS A 67 6.47 14.94 15.50
C LYS A 67 7.98 14.87 15.31
N TYR A 68 8.45 14.72 14.06
CA TYR A 68 9.87 14.66 13.72
C TYR A 68 10.45 15.99 13.22
N GLY A 69 9.76 17.10 13.45
CA GLY A 69 10.27 18.45 13.20
C GLY A 69 10.04 18.98 11.78
N PHE A 70 9.14 18.39 10.98
CA PHE A 70 8.87 18.82 9.63
C PHE A 70 7.49 19.48 9.48
N ASP A 71 7.45 20.59 8.75
CA ASP A 71 6.26 21.15 8.14
C ASP A 71 6.25 20.73 6.66
N VAL A 72 5.55 19.62 6.38
CA VAL A 72 5.54 19.01 5.04
C VAL A 72 4.45 19.65 4.17
N GLN A 73 4.83 20.12 2.99
CA GLN A 73 3.90 20.40 1.92
C GLN A 73 3.85 19.19 0.97
N ALA A 74 2.76 18.43 1.04
CA ALA A 74 2.54 17.30 0.14
C ALA A 74 1.97 17.79 -1.20
N ILE A 75 2.68 17.55 -2.31
CA ILE A 75 2.38 18.09 -3.63
C ILE A 75 2.05 16.95 -4.60
N LEU A 76 0.88 17.01 -5.22
CA LEU A 76 0.56 16.10 -6.34
C LEU A 76 1.26 16.62 -7.60
N ILE A 77 2.15 15.80 -8.17
CA ILE A 77 2.75 16.01 -9.48
C ILE A 77 2.37 14.80 -10.34
N GLU A 78 1.36 14.95 -11.16
CA GLU A 78 0.83 13.84 -11.96
C GLU A 78 1.90 13.25 -12.89
N SER A 79 2.16 11.96 -12.79
CA SER A 79 3.19 11.18 -13.48
C SER A 79 4.54 11.11 -12.75
N GLY A 80 5.02 9.87 -12.60
CA GLY A 80 6.31 9.58 -11.94
C GLY A 80 7.50 10.25 -12.62
N THR A 81 7.49 10.38 -13.94
CA THR A 81 8.59 11.03 -14.69
C THR A 81 8.69 12.52 -14.36
N THR A 82 7.57 13.23 -14.27
CA THR A 82 7.56 14.65 -13.88
C THR A 82 7.95 14.82 -12.41
N THR A 83 7.47 13.93 -11.53
CA THR A 83 7.86 13.93 -10.10
C THR A 83 9.38 13.71 -9.93
N ALA A 84 9.98 12.77 -10.69
CA ALA A 84 11.40 12.56 -10.65
C ALA A 84 12.19 13.77 -11.16
N GLN A 85 11.69 14.48 -12.19
CA GLN A 85 12.29 15.72 -12.68
C GLN A 85 12.29 16.83 -11.60
N ALA A 86 11.19 16.99 -10.86
CA ALA A 86 11.11 17.95 -9.75
C ALA A 86 12.11 17.61 -8.62
N LEU A 87 12.34 16.32 -8.35
CA LEU A 87 13.36 15.89 -7.40
C LEU A 87 14.77 16.23 -7.89
N VAL A 88 15.05 16.00 -9.17
CA VAL A 88 16.34 16.35 -9.81
C VAL A 88 16.58 17.86 -9.79
N ALA A 89 15.54 18.66 -10.02
CA ALA A 89 15.62 20.12 -9.95
C ALA A 89 15.83 20.66 -8.52
N GLY A 90 15.58 19.86 -7.50
CA GLY A 90 15.65 20.27 -6.09
C GLY A 90 14.40 20.99 -5.59
N ASP A 91 13.32 21.02 -6.37
CA ASP A 91 12.03 21.64 -5.99
C ASP A 91 11.37 20.87 -4.83
N ILE A 92 11.68 19.59 -4.71
CA ILE A 92 11.19 18.70 -3.65
C ILE A 92 12.35 17.96 -3.00
N SER A 93 12.21 17.63 -1.72
CA SER A 93 13.22 16.89 -0.94
C SER A 93 13.03 15.37 -1.02
N PHE A 94 11.79 14.92 -1.08
CA PHE A 94 11.39 13.51 -1.17
C PHE A 94 10.28 13.33 -2.19
N ALA A 95 10.26 12.16 -2.82
CA ALA A 95 9.25 11.80 -3.79
C ALA A 95 8.66 10.41 -3.49
N SER A 96 7.33 10.32 -3.41
CA SER A 96 6.62 9.05 -3.54
C SER A 96 6.41 8.77 -5.02
N VAL A 97 7.28 7.92 -5.60
CA VAL A 97 7.41 7.72 -7.05
C VAL A 97 7.64 6.26 -7.40
N ALA A 98 7.24 5.88 -8.61
CA ALA A 98 7.48 4.53 -9.11
C ALA A 98 8.95 4.33 -9.54
N GLY A 99 9.47 3.12 -9.31
CA GLY A 99 10.85 2.73 -9.60
C GLY A 99 11.34 3.09 -11.01
N PRO A 100 10.59 2.83 -12.10
CA PRO A 100 11.05 3.17 -13.45
C PRO A 100 11.46 4.63 -13.63
N ALA A 101 10.69 5.56 -13.07
CA ALA A 101 10.98 6.98 -13.20
C ALA A 101 12.25 7.38 -12.43
N ALA A 102 12.45 6.87 -11.22
CA ALA A 102 13.66 7.09 -10.43
C ALA A 102 14.88 6.47 -11.11
N ILE A 103 14.76 5.23 -11.60
CA ILE A 103 15.84 4.50 -12.28
C ILE A 103 16.24 5.20 -13.59
N GLN A 104 15.27 5.58 -14.43
CA GLN A 104 15.56 6.26 -15.68
C GLN A 104 16.22 7.62 -15.47
N SER A 105 15.83 8.36 -14.42
CA SER A 105 16.48 9.63 -14.06
C SER A 105 17.93 9.40 -13.67
N ASN A 106 18.21 8.38 -12.88
CA ASN A 106 19.57 8.02 -12.46
C ASN A 106 20.43 7.55 -13.66
N LEU A 107 19.88 6.73 -14.56
CA LEU A 107 20.56 6.30 -15.79
C LEU A 107 20.96 7.46 -16.70
N ARG A 108 20.27 8.59 -16.61
CA ARG A 108 20.57 9.85 -17.32
C ARG A 108 21.52 10.76 -16.54
N GLY A 109 22.15 10.24 -15.48
CA GLY A 109 23.11 10.97 -14.65
C GLY A 109 22.52 11.79 -13.50
N ALA A 110 21.22 11.67 -13.22
CA ALA A 110 20.63 12.35 -12.08
C ALA A 110 21.01 11.67 -10.75
N ASP A 111 21.16 12.48 -9.70
CA ASP A 111 21.47 11.99 -8.35
C ASP A 111 20.20 11.57 -7.58
N VAL A 112 19.41 10.65 -8.16
CA VAL A 112 18.18 10.12 -7.55
C VAL A 112 18.43 8.71 -7.03
N VAL A 113 17.98 8.42 -5.82
CA VAL A 113 18.11 7.10 -5.20
C VAL A 113 16.84 6.72 -4.41
N ILE A 114 16.47 5.46 -4.47
CA ILE A 114 15.34 4.88 -3.74
C ILE A 114 15.82 4.51 -2.33
N ILE A 115 15.14 5.02 -1.30
CA ILE A 115 15.46 4.76 0.12
C ILE A 115 14.41 3.89 0.83
N ALA A 116 13.23 3.74 0.25
CA ALA A 116 12.21 2.83 0.76
C ALA A 116 11.36 2.22 -0.37
N GLY A 117 10.94 0.97 -0.20
CA GLY A 117 9.99 0.26 -1.04
C GLY A 117 8.64 0.15 -0.35
N VAL A 118 7.66 0.90 -0.82
CA VAL A 118 6.32 0.95 -0.22
C VAL A 118 5.41 -0.11 -0.83
N ILE A 119 5.49 -0.30 -2.14
CA ILE A 119 4.80 -1.37 -2.86
C ILE A 119 5.82 -2.05 -3.77
N ASN A 120 6.03 -3.34 -3.55
CA ASN A 120 7.06 -4.13 -4.20
C ASN A 120 6.49 -5.15 -5.23
N THR A 121 5.32 -4.83 -5.80
CA THR A 121 4.67 -5.58 -6.89
C THR A 121 3.88 -4.64 -7.78
N LEU A 122 3.48 -5.11 -8.97
CA LEU A 122 2.56 -4.37 -9.83
C LEU A 122 1.15 -4.41 -9.23
N THR A 123 0.47 -3.25 -9.19
CA THR A 123 -0.89 -3.12 -8.68
C THR A 123 -1.88 -2.74 -9.78
N PHE A 124 -1.51 -2.95 -11.04
CA PHE A 124 -2.32 -2.56 -12.18
C PHE A 124 -3.17 -3.69 -12.70
N GLN A 125 -4.35 -3.31 -13.18
CA GLN A 125 -5.27 -4.14 -13.91
C GLN A 125 -5.42 -3.56 -15.33
N LEU A 126 -5.37 -4.42 -16.35
CA LEU A 126 -5.58 -4.04 -17.75
C LEU A 126 -7.08 -4.12 -18.04
N TYR A 127 -7.70 -2.96 -18.17
CA TYR A 127 -9.09 -2.82 -18.63
C TYR A 127 -9.16 -2.52 -20.10
N THR A 128 -10.19 -3.04 -20.78
CA THR A 128 -10.36 -2.95 -22.23
C THR A 128 -11.72 -2.40 -22.58
N GLU A 129 -11.88 -1.89 -23.81
CA GLU A 129 -13.21 -1.60 -24.35
C GLU A 129 -14.06 -2.87 -24.44
N LYS A 130 -15.38 -2.69 -24.45
CA LYS A 130 -16.32 -3.81 -24.61
C LYS A 130 -16.12 -4.45 -25.98
N GLY A 131 -15.89 -5.79 -26.01
CA GLY A 131 -15.60 -6.53 -27.24
C GLY A 131 -14.15 -7.01 -27.36
N ILE A 132 -13.21 -6.45 -26.61
CA ILE A 132 -11.85 -6.99 -26.51
C ILE A 132 -11.79 -7.96 -25.31
N ALA A 133 -11.76 -9.25 -25.63
CA ALA A 133 -11.69 -10.33 -24.65
C ALA A 133 -10.39 -11.14 -24.74
N ARG A 134 -9.57 -10.91 -25.78
CA ARG A 134 -8.32 -11.63 -26.02
C ARG A 134 -7.21 -10.68 -26.42
N PRO A 135 -5.96 -10.99 -26.03
CA PRO A 135 -4.80 -10.13 -26.30
C PRO A 135 -4.51 -9.87 -27.78
N ASP A 136 -4.76 -10.85 -28.67
CA ASP A 136 -4.54 -10.72 -30.11
C ASP A 136 -5.38 -9.61 -30.78
N GLN A 137 -6.51 -9.26 -30.14
CA GLN A 137 -7.40 -8.19 -30.59
C GLN A 137 -6.81 -6.77 -30.36
N PHE A 138 -5.68 -6.66 -29.68
CA PHE A 138 -4.97 -5.38 -29.55
C PHE A 138 -4.20 -4.94 -30.78
N LYS A 139 -3.96 -5.82 -31.76
CA LYS A 139 -3.26 -5.42 -32.97
C LYS A 139 -3.95 -4.24 -33.68
N GLY A 140 -3.14 -3.19 -33.92
CA GLY A 140 -3.61 -1.93 -34.51
C GLY A 140 -4.42 -1.03 -33.58
N LYS A 141 -4.53 -1.36 -32.27
CA LYS A 141 -5.31 -0.59 -31.29
C LYS A 141 -4.48 0.43 -30.54
N SER A 142 -5.19 1.42 -29.99
CA SER A 142 -4.60 2.46 -29.14
C SER A 142 -4.75 2.12 -27.66
N LEU A 143 -3.67 2.22 -26.90
CA LEU A 143 -3.62 1.90 -25.46
C LEU A 143 -3.15 3.12 -24.68
N GLY A 144 -3.77 3.38 -23.53
CA GLY A 144 -3.50 4.56 -22.71
C GLY A 144 -2.49 4.31 -21.60
N VAL A 145 -1.55 5.26 -21.42
CA VAL A 145 -0.62 5.31 -20.28
C VAL A 145 -0.55 6.73 -19.73
N THR A 146 -0.03 6.91 -18.52
CA THR A 146 0.10 8.26 -17.94
C THR A 146 1.13 9.09 -18.71
N ARG A 147 2.36 8.59 -18.78
CA ARG A 147 3.46 9.14 -19.58
C ARG A 147 4.45 8.03 -19.91
N PHE A 148 5.22 8.21 -20.97
CA PHE A 148 6.30 7.28 -21.29
C PHE A 148 7.35 7.25 -20.18
N GLY A 149 7.83 6.06 -19.84
CA GLY A 149 8.73 5.81 -18.71
C GLY A 149 8.07 5.81 -17.34
N SER A 150 6.73 5.93 -17.26
CA SER A 150 6.00 5.77 -16.00
C SER A 150 5.72 4.30 -15.69
N ALA A 151 5.19 4.02 -14.48
CA ALA A 151 4.80 2.67 -14.10
C ALA A 151 3.69 2.08 -15.00
N THR A 152 2.74 2.91 -15.47
CA THR A 152 1.69 2.44 -16.39
C THR A 152 2.23 2.12 -17.78
N ASP A 153 3.22 2.87 -18.26
CA ASP A 153 3.91 2.56 -19.54
C ASP A 153 4.68 1.23 -19.43
N PHE A 154 5.45 1.07 -18.35
CA PHE A 154 6.11 -0.21 -18.08
C PHE A 154 5.09 -1.37 -18.04
N ALA A 155 4.04 -1.24 -17.24
CA ALA A 155 3.04 -2.29 -17.04
C ALA A 155 2.34 -2.64 -18.37
N MET A 156 2.01 -1.62 -19.17
CA MET A 156 1.37 -1.82 -20.48
C MET A 156 2.29 -2.58 -21.43
N ARG A 157 3.53 -2.13 -21.60
CA ARG A 157 4.51 -2.82 -22.49
C ARG A 157 4.77 -4.24 -22.02
N TYR A 158 4.99 -4.43 -20.72
CA TYR A 158 5.18 -5.74 -20.14
C TYR A 158 4.01 -6.68 -20.41
N ALA A 159 2.76 -6.22 -20.25
CA ALA A 159 1.58 -7.04 -20.54
C ALA A 159 1.47 -7.38 -22.03
N ILE A 160 1.66 -6.40 -22.92
CA ILE A 160 1.60 -6.59 -24.38
C ILE A 160 2.65 -7.61 -24.85
N GLU A 161 3.87 -7.50 -24.34
CA GLU A 161 4.96 -8.44 -24.67
C GLU A 161 4.70 -9.85 -24.12
N LYS A 162 4.13 -9.96 -22.90
CA LYS A 162 3.71 -11.26 -22.33
C LYS A 162 2.61 -11.94 -23.14
N TYR A 163 1.83 -11.17 -23.87
CA TYR A 163 0.83 -11.69 -24.80
C TYR A 163 1.40 -12.02 -26.20
N GLY A 164 2.72 -11.90 -26.39
CA GLY A 164 3.38 -12.21 -27.65
C GLY A 164 3.20 -11.14 -28.73
N LEU A 165 2.84 -9.91 -28.32
CA LEU A 165 2.74 -8.75 -29.20
C LEU A 165 3.95 -7.83 -29.01
N ASP A 166 4.37 -7.14 -30.08
CA ASP A 166 5.40 -6.10 -30.00
C ASP A 166 4.76 -4.76 -29.63
N ALA A 167 5.04 -4.28 -28.41
CA ALA A 167 4.50 -3.01 -27.91
C ALA A 167 4.93 -1.77 -28.72
N SER A 168 5.89 -1.92 -29.66
CA SER A 168 6.36 -0.82 -30.51
C SER A 168 5.80 -0.86 -31.94
N LYS A 169 5.23 -2.01 -32.37
CA LYS A 169 4.75 -2.23 -33.72
C LYS A 169 3.28 -2.61 -33.79
N ASP A 170 2.83 -3.46 -32.85
CA ASP A 170 1.50 -4.04 -32.92
C ASP A 170 0.41 -3.13 -32.30
N VAL A 171 0.80 -2.15 -31.47
CA VAL A 171 -0.13 -1.24 -30.77
C VAL A 171 0.37 0.20 -30.79
N SER A 172 -0.56 1.15 -30.64
CA SER A 172 -0.25 2.57 -30.43
C SER A 172 -0.37 2.92 -28.97
N ILE A 173 0.73 3.25 -28.27
CA ILE A 173 0.68 3.68 -26.88
C ILE A 173 0.59 5.20 -26.82
N LEU A 174 -0.45 5.72 -26.13
CA LEU A 174 -0.77 7.15 -26.04
C LEU A 174 -0.59 7.66 -24.59
N GLN A 175 0.02 8.85 -24.45
CA GLN A 175 0.13 9.53 -23.17
C GLN A 175 -1.15 10.35 -22.89
N LEU A 176 -1.90 9.99 -21.86
CA LEU A 176 -3.23 10.55 -21.58
C LEU A 176 -3.32 11.20 -20.19
N GLY A 177 -2.20 11.35 -19.48
CA GLY A 177 -2.20 11.93 -18.14
C GLY A 177 -2.65 10.94 -17.07
N ASN A 178 -3.39 11.42 -16.07
CA ASN A 178 -3.77 10.61 -14.90
C ASN A 178 -4.77 9.48 -15.24
N GLN A 179 -4.91 8.51 -14.34
CA GLN A 179 -5.78 7.34 -14.57
C GLN A 179 -7.27 7.69 -14.78
N PRO A 180 -7.87 8.66 -14.08
CA PRO A 180 -9.22 9.11 -14.40
C PRO A 180 -9.38 9.62 -15.83
N ALA A 181 -8.41 10.37 -16.37
CA ALA A 181 -8.43 10.82 -17.77
C ALA A 181 -8.31 9.66 -18.76
N GLN A 182 -7.49 8.65 -18.43
CA GLN A 182 -7.36 7.43 -19.22
C GLN A 182 -8.68 6.63 -19.24
N LEU A 183 -9.34 6.49 -18.08
CA LEU A 183 -10.67 5.84 -18.01
C LEU A 183 -11.70 6.61 -18.84
N ALA A 184 -11.74 7.94 -18.75
CA ALA A 184 -12.63 8.75 -19.57
C ALA A 184 -12.35 8.59 -21.09
N ALA A 185 -11.08 8.43 -21.48
CA ALA A 185 -10.73 8.14 -22.88
C ALA A 185 -11.21 6.74 -23.34
N LEU A 186 -11.16 5.75 -22.44
CA LEU A 186 -11.71 4.41 -22.68
C LEU A 186 -13.24 4.46 -22.78
N GLU A 187 -13.91 5.16 -21.87
CA GLU A 187 -15.37 5.39 -21.90
C GLU A 187 -15.83 6.06 -23.22
N ALA A 188 -15.03 6.99 -23.72
CA ALA A 188 -15.29 7.69 -24.99
C ALA A 188 -14.88 6.89 -26.25
N GLY A 189 -14.39 5.65 -26.11
CA GLY A 189 -13.93 4.81 -27.23
C GLY A 189 -12.67 5.33 -27.95
N ARG A 190 -11.95 6.28 -27.35
CA ARG A 190 -10.73 6.87 -27.96
C ARG A 190 -9.51 5.96 -27.83
N ILE A 191 -9.53 5.04 -26.88
CA ILE A 191 -8.53 4.00 -26.65
C ILE A 191 -9.23 2.69 -26.36
N GLN A 192 -8.53 1.58 -26.61
CA GLN A 192 -9.09 0.25 -26.47
C GLN A 192 -8.53 -0.52 -25.26
N GLY A 193 -7.56 0.04 -24.56
CA GLY A 193 -7.04 -0.57 -23.35
C GLY A 193 -6.29 0.43 -22.47
N VAL A 194 -6.28 0.18 -21.15
CA VAL A 194 -5.72 1.09 -20.16
C VAL A 194 -5.26 0.33 -18.91
N MET A 195 -4.15 0.78 -18.31
CA MET A 195 -3.65 0.27 -17.04
C MET A 195 -4.17 1.11 -15.87
N LEU A 196 -5.02 0.52 -15.04
CA LEU A 196 -5.64 1.17 -13.89
C LEU A 196 -5.28 0.46 -12.58
N SER A 197 -5.24 1.22 -11.50
CA SER A 197 -5.16 0.72 -10.12
C SER A 197 -6.32 1.31 -9.30
N ALA A 198 -6.56 0.76 -8.10
CA ALA A 198 -7.57 1.29 -7.19
C ALA A 198 -7.29 2.77 -6.82
N PRO A 199 -8.32 3.61 -6.80
CA PRO A 199 -9.74 3.33 -6.95
C PRO A 199 -10.26 3.32 -8.40
N THR A 200 -9.48 3.77 -9.40
CA THR A 200 -9.95 3.96 -10.79
C THR A 200 -10.30 2.62 -11.44
N SER A 201 -9.57 1.55 -11.12
CA SER A 201 -9.87 0.20 -11.60
C SER A 201 -11.24 -0.31 -11.13
N LEU A 202 -11.62 -0.03 -9.89
CA LEU A 202 -12.95 -0.39 -9.37
C LEU A 202 -14.06 0.39 -10.07
N ARG A 203 -13.81 1.67 -10.39
CA ARG A 203 -14.74 2.45 -11.20
C ARG A 203 -14.91 1.85 -12.60
N ALA A 204 -13.83 1.45 -13.27
CA ALA A 204 -13.90 0.77 -14.57
C ALA A 204 -14.72 -0.52 -14.50
N LYS A 205 -14.53 -1.33 -13.43
CA LYS A 205 -15.31 -2.52 -13.16
C LYS A 205 -16.81 -2.20 -12.99
N LYS A 206 -17.16 -1.19 -12.20
CA LYS A 206 -18.56 -0.75 -12.01
C LYS A 206 -19.22 -0.24 -13.29
N LEU A 207 -18.45 0.35 -14.22
CA LEU A 207 -18.91 0.75 -15.55
C LEU A 207 -19.03 -0.42 -16.53
N GLY A 208 -18.68 -1.63 -16.09
CA GLY A 208 -18.82 -2.87 -16.90
C GLY A 208 -17.75 -3.03 -17.97
N PHE A 209 -16.57 -2.38 -17.81
CA PHE A 209 -15.43 -2.65 -18.69
C PHE A 209 -14.80 -4.00 -18.35
N PRO A 210 -14.44 -4.81 -19.37
CA PRO A 210 -13.75 -6.08 -19.16
C PRO A 210 -12.35 -5.86 -18.57
N MET A 211 -11.99 -6.63 -17.55
CA MET A 211 -10.63 -6.75 -17.06
C MET A 211 -9.96 -7.93 -17.79
N LEU A 212 -9.00 -7.62 -18.66
CA LEU A 212 -8.27 -8.64 -19.42
C LEU A 212 -7.15 -9.29 -18.59
N ALA A 213 -6.49 -8.52 -17.74
CA ALA A 213 -5.44 -9.00 -16.86
C ALA A 213 -5.40 -8.25 -15.53
N ASP A 214 -5.06 -8.96 -14.47
CA ASP A 214 -4.62 -8.40 -13.21
C ASP A 214 -3.12 -8.67 -13.04
N LEU A 215 -2.29 -7.63 -13.14
CA LEU A 215 -0.85 -7.76 -13.08
C LEU A 215 -0.34 -8.06 -11.66
N GLN A 216 -1.13 -7.73 -10.64
CA GLN A 216 -0.82 -8.10 -9.26
C GLN A 216 -0.79 -9.62 -9.08
N MET A 217 -1.67 -10.32 -9.81
CA MET A 217 -1.77 -11.78 -9.75
C MET A 217 -0.57 -12.51 -10.36
N LEU A 218 0.29 -11.81 -11.09
CA LEU A 218 1.51 -12.40 -11.67
C LEU A 218 2.58 -12.70 -10.61
N GLY A 219 2.42 -12.22 -9.38
CA GLY A 219 3.39 -12.40 -8.29
C GLY A 219 4.78 -11.83 -8.63
N LEU A 220 4.84 -10.87 -9.57
CA LEU A 220 6.08 -10.29 -10.04
C LEU A 220 6.65 -9.35 -8.98
N GLU A 221 7.84 -9.62 -8.48
CA GLU A 221 8.58 -8.60 -7.74
C GLU A 221 8.86 -7.41 -8.64
N TYR A 222 8.46 -6.23 -8.21
CA TYR A 222 8.59 -5.01 -8.99
C TYR A 222 8.66 -3.81 -8.08
N GLN A 223 9.66 -2.94 -8.22
CA GLN A 223 9.73 -1.72 -7.42
C GLN A 223 8.69 -0.72 -7.91
N HIS A 224 7.46 -0.84 -7.41
CA HIS A 224 6.35 -0.01 -7.85
C HIS A 224 6.36 1.35 -7.13
N THR A 225 5.86 1.41 -5.90
CA THR A 225 5.88 2.67 -5.13
C THR A 225 7.08 2.68 -4.20
N SER A 226 7.86 3.73 -4.29
CA SER A 226 9.05 3.95 -3.48
C SER A 226 9.09 5.36 -2.90
N ILE A 227 9.86 5.54 -1.84
CA ILE A 227 10.35 6.86 -1.44
C ILE A 227 11.73 7.03 -2.05
N ALA A 228 11.89 8.11 -2.82
CA ALA A 228 13.14 8.50 -3.43
C ALA A 228 13.60 9.88 -2.92
N THR A 229 14.91 10.08 -2.92
CA THR A 229 15.59 11.35 -2.60
C THR A 229 16.88 11.45 -3.40
N SER A 230 17.75 12.45 -3.12
CA SER A 230 19.10 12.52 -3.71
C SER A 230 20.15 11.98 -2.74
N ARG A 231 21.24 11.38 -3.29
CA ARG A 231 22.40 11.01 -2.47
C ARG A 231 23.05 12.24 -1.83
N ALA A 232 23.03 13.37 -2.53
CA ALA A 232 23.50 14.64 -1.99
C ALA A 232 22.75 15.02 -0.70
N LEU A 233 21.42 14.83 -0.64
CA LEU A 233 20.64 15.06 0.57
C LEU A 233 20.97 14.07 1.68
N ILE A 234 21.13 12.79 1.37
CA ILE A 234 21.54 11.76 2.34
C ILE A 234 22.89 12.13 2.96
N LYS A 235 23.86 12.53 2.13
CA LYS A 235 25.19 12.90 2.57
C LYS A 235 25.21 14.20 3.41
N SER A 236 24.48 15.23 2.99
CA SER A 236 24.52 16.56 3.63
C SER A 236 23.62 16.65 4.87
N LYS A 237 22.50 15.90 4.90
CA LYS A 237 21.50 15.95 5.97
C LYS A 237 20.99 14.54 6.36
N PRO A 238 21.86 13.64 6.81
CA PRO A 238 21.49 12.23 7.09
C PRO A 238 20.42 12.12 8.17
N ASP A 239 20.44 12.98 9.18
CA ASP A 239 19.44 12.99 10.26
C ASP A 239 18.06 13.41 9.73
N MET A 240 18.00 14.36 8.81
CA MET A 240 16.75 14.75 8.15
C MET A 240 16.13 13.56 7.40
N VAL A 241 16.94 12.81 6.65
CA VAL A 241 16.44 11.64 5.91
C VAL A 241 16.01 10.53 6.88
N ARG A 242 16.77 10.32 7.96
CA ARG A 242 16.42 9.35 9.01
C ARG A 242 15.11 9.72 9.71
N ASP A 243 14.93 10.98 10.10
CA ASP A 243 13.73 11.44 10.80
C ASP A 243 12.50 11.45 9.89
N PHE A 244 12.67 11.76 8.60
CA PHE A 244 11.62 11.60 7.60
C PHE A 244 11.16 10.12 7.52
N MET A 245 12.11 9.18 7.46
CA MET A 245 11.80 7.75 7.41
C MET A 245 11.19 7.23 8.71
N ARG A 246 11.58 7.76 9.87
CA ARG A 246 10.94 7.46 11.17
C ARG A 246 9.46 7.86 11.15
N ALA A 247 9.16 9.09 10.72
CA ALA A 247 7.80 9.57 10.58
C ALA A 247 6.98 8.67 9.63
N TYR A 248 7.59 8.30 8.49
CA TYR A 248 6.94 7.50 7.47
C TYR A 248 6.60 6.07 7.96
N ILE A 249 7.51 5.43 8.70
CA ILE A 249 7.30 4.10 9.30
C ILE A 249 6.20 4.13 10.36
N GLU A 250 6.15 5.16 11.22
CA GLU A 250 5.04 5.34 12.16
C GLU A 250 3.70 5.56 11.43
N GLY A 251 3.72 6.28 10.32
CA GLY A 251 2.54 6.45 9.45
C GLY A 251 2.06 5.14 8.83
N ILE A 252 2.97 4.26 8.40
CA ILE A 252 2.63 2.91 7.92
C ILE A 252 1.97 2.10 9.04
N GLN A 253 2.60 2.06 10.22
CA GLN A 253 2.06 1.33 11.36
C GLN A 253 0.66 1.85 11.74
N TYR A 254 0.50 3.18 11.81
CA TYR A 254 -0.80 3.78 12.12
C TYR A 254 -1.86 3.39 11.09
N ALA A 255 -1.51 3.46 9.79
CA ALA A 255 -2.42 3.07 8.72
C ALA A 255 -2.93 1.63 8.87
N LYS A 256 -2.07 0.70 9.28
CA LYS A 256 -2.41 -0.72 9.47
C LYS A 256 -3.25 -0.98 10.73
N THR A 257 -3.13 -0.16 11.77
CA THR A 257 -3.73 -0.43 13.09
C THR A 257 -4.95 0.44 13.41
N HIS A 258 -5.15 1.54 12.68
CA HIS A 258 -6.24 2.49 12.91
C HIS A 258 -7.13 2.58 11.65
N ARG A 259 -7.88 1.47 11.40
CA ARG A 259 -8.68 1.30 10.19
C ARG A 259 -9.65 2.45 9.95
N LYS A 260 -10.41 2.84 10.97
CA LYS A 260 -11.44 3.89 10.84
C LYS A 260 -10.86 5.21 10.35
N GLU A 261 -9.87 5.72 11.05
CA GLU A 261 -9.22 6.99 10.73
C GLU A 261 -8.48 6.92 9.38
N THR A 262 -7.94 5.75 9.04
CA THR A 262 -7.29 5.53 7.76
C THR A 262 -8.30 5.58 6.61
N LEU A 263 -9.49 5.00 6.77
CA LEU A 263 -10.57 5.10 5.78
C LEU A 263 -11.05 6.55 5.60
N GLU A 264 -11.14 7.34 6.68
CA GLU A 264 -11.47 8.76 6.61
C GLU A 264 -10.42 9.55 5.79
N ILE A 265 -9.13 9.25 6.00
CA ILE A 265 -8.03 9.85 5.24
C ILE A 265 -8.09 9.40 3.77
N LEU A 266 -8.32 8.12 3.51
CA LEU A 266 -8.50 7.62 2.15
C LEU A 266 -9.66 8.33 1.44
N ALA A 267 -10.81 8.48 2.08
CA ALA A 267 -11.99 9.17 1.53
C ALA A 267 -11.63 10.61 1.11
N LYS A 268 -10.91 11.33 1.97
CA LYS A 268 -10.44 12.70 1.71
C LYS A 268 -9.57 12.80 0.47
N TYR A 269 -8.53 11.97 0.37
CA TYR A 269 -7.53 12.08 -0.69
C TYR A 269 -7.96 11.42 -2.00
N LEU A 270 -8.70 10.31 -1.94
CA LEU A 270 -9.28 9.65 -3.10
C LEU A 270 -10.54 10.37 -3.62
N ARG A 271 -11.07 11.32 -2.83
CA ARG A 271 -12.29 12.10 -3.15
C ARG A 271 -13.48 11.18 -3.45
N THR A 272 -13.73 10.20 -2.59
CA THR A 272 -14.82 9.25 -2.69
C THR A 272 -15.35 8.90 -1.31
N ASP A 273 -16.66 8.69 -1.20
CA ASP A 273 -17.38 8.18 -0.02
C ASP A 273 -17.87 6.73 -0.25
N ASP A 274 -17.54 6.15 -1.41
CA ASP A 274 -17.89 4.79 -1.75
C ASP A 274 -17.16 3.80 -0.84
N LYS A 275 -17.92 3.21 0.10
CA LYS A 275 -17.38 2.30 1.11
C LYS A 275 -16.69 1.08 0.52
N GLU A 276 -17.23 0.51 -0.57
CA GLU A 276 -16.61 -0.64 -1.24
C GLU A 276 -15.23 -0.28 -1.79
N VAL A 277 -15.11 0.91 -2.39
CA VAL A 277 -13.83 1.42 -2.90
C VAL A 277 -12.83 1.65 -1.78
N LEU A 278 -13.28 2.23 -0.67
CA LEU A 278 -12.41 2.52 0.49
C LEU A 278 -11.97 1.24 1.19
N ASP A 279 -12.89 0.31 1.43
CA ASP A 279 -12.62 -0.97 2.06
C ASP A 279 -11.68 -1.83 1.20
N ASP A 280 -11.94 -1.94 -0.11
CA ASP A 280 -11.06 -2.67 -1.02
C ASP A 280 -9.66 -2.05 -1.07
N THR A 281 -9.56 -0.72 -1.14
CA THR A 281 -8.27 -0.04 -1.13
C THR A 281 -7.50 -0.30 0.17
N TYR A 282 -8.19 -0.29 1.32
CA TYR A 282 -7.56 -0.58 2.61
C TYR A 282 -7.04 -2.01 2.68
N GLU A 283 -7.89 -2.99 2.37
CA GLU A 283 -7.52 -4.41 2.49
C GLU A 283 -6.50 -4.84 1.43
N SER A 284 -6.73 -4.48 0.15
CA SER A 284 -5.88 -4.93 -0.94
C SER A 284 -4.52 -4.23 -0.99
N ILE A 285 -4.45 -2.97 -0.58
CA ILE A 285 -3.20 -2.19 -0.65
C ILE A 285 -2.54 -2.10 0.72
N ILE A 286 -3.20 -1.49 1.73
CA ILE A 286 -2.56 -1.17 3.00
C ILE A 286 -2.25 -2.43 3.79
N MET A 287 -3.23 -3.32 3.92
CA MET A 287 -3.05 -4.53 4.72
C MET A 287 -2.19 -5.58 4.01
N THR A 288 -2.39 -5.75 2.69
CA THR A 288 -1.76 -6.83 1.92
C THR A 288 -0.40 -6.45 1.35
N LEU A 289 -0.24 -5.25 0.79
CA LEU A 289 0.94 -4.91 -0.01
C LEU A 289 1.95 -3.98 0.67
N VAL A 290 1.50 -3.09 1.57
CA VAL A 290 2.42 -2.20 2.28
C VAL A 290 3.20 -3.00 3.34
N PRO A 291 4.54 -3.12 3.23
CA PRO A 291 5.32 -3.88 4.20
C PRO A 291 5.52 -3.09 5.50
N GLU A 292 5.65 -3.79 6.61
CA GLU A 292 6.01 -3.18 7.89
C GLU A 292 7.43 -2.62 7.88
N LYS A 293 8.34 -3.33 7.22
CA LYS A 293 9.73 -2.92 6.98
C LYS A 293 9.86 -2.56 5.49
N PRO A 294 9.81 -1.28 5.13
CA PRO A 294 9.72 -0.85 3.74
C PRO A 294 11.07 -0.91 3.01
N TYR A 295 11.65 -2.10 2.90
CA TYR A 295 12.86 -2.32 2.11
C TYR A 295 12.57 -2.24 0.60
N PRO A 296 13.37 -1.52 -0.18
CA PRO A 296 13.33 -1.61 -1.63
C PRO A 296 13.65 -3.02 -2.12
N THR A 297 12.96 -3.46 -3.18
CA THR A 297 13.24 -4.77 -3.79
C THR A 297 14.31 -4.67 -4.89
N GLN A 298 15.47 -5.26 -4.65
CA GLN A 298 16.53 -5.32 -5.67
C GLN A 298 16.13 -6.16 -6.88
N LYS A 299 15.39 -7.26 -6.67
CA LYS A 299 14.84 -8.07 -7.78
C LYS A 299 13.85 -7.28 -8.62
N GLY A 300 12.99 -6.46 -7.98
CA GLY A 300 12.07 -5.58 -8.68
C GLY A 300 12.80 -4.52 -9.50
N VAL A 301 13.89 -3.95 -8.98
CA VAL A 301 14.78 -3.05 -9.74
C VAL A 301 15.44 -3.78 -10.91
N GLN A 302 15.93 -5.01 -10.72
CA GLN A 302 16.53 -5.82 -11.79
C GLN A 302 15.55 -6.09 -12.94
N ILE A 303 14.28 -6.31 -12.64
CA ILE A 303 13.23 -6.50 -13.66
C ILE A 303 13.05 -5.24 -14.48
N ILE A 304 13.02 -4.07 -13.81
CA ILE A 304 12.94 -2.77 -14.50
C ILE A 304 14.16 -2.55 -15.39
N LEU A 305 15.37 -2.82 -14.89
CA LEU A 305 16.60 -2.69 -15.66
C LEU A 305 16.64 -3.61 -16.87
N ARG A 306 16.18 -4.85 -16.74
CA ARG A 306 16.09 -5.80 -17.85
C ARG A 306 15.15 -5.30 -18.96
N GLU A 307 14.01 -4.74 -18.57
CA GLU A 307 13.05 -4.19 -19.50
C GLU A 307 13.59 -2.94 -20.21
N LEU A 308 14.12 -2.01 -19.47
CA LEU A 308 14.78 -0.82 -20.04
C LEU A 308 15.98 -1.21 -20.91
N GLY A 309 16.74 -2.23 -20.50
CA GLY A 309 17.94 -2.74 -21.19
C GLY A 309 17.68 -3.34 -22.57
N GLN A 310 16.44 -3.61 -22.93
CA GLN A 310 16.09 -4.00 -24.30
C GLN A 310 16.44 -2.88 -25.32
N LYS A 311 16.30 -1.62 -24.89
CA LYS A 311 16.52 -0.43 -25.75
C LYS A 311 17.62 0.50 -25.24
N ASP A 312 18.08 0.34 -23.99
CA ASP A 312 19.07 1.21 -23.35
C ASP A 312 20.28 0.41 -22.89
N ALA A 313 21.44 0.68 -23.48
CA ALA A 313 22.70 0.01 -23.15
C ALA A 313 23.16 0.32 -21.71
N ALA A 314 22.90 1.54 -21.20
CA ALA A 314 23.23 1.91 -19.84
C ALA A 314 22.40 1.09 -18.82
N ALA A 315 21.11 0.89 -19.07
CA ALA A 315 20.25 0.04 -18.25
C ALA A 315 20.70 -1.44 -18.28
N ARG A 316 21.17 -1.92 -19.43
CA ARG A 316 21.67 -3.30 -19.60
C ARG A 316 22.94 -3.56 -18.80
N ALA A 317 23.82 -2.56 -18.70
CA ALA A 317 25.09 -2.64 -17.95
C ALA A 317 24.92 -2.34 -16.46
N ALA A 318 23.81 -1.76 -16.05
CA ALA A 318 23.58 -1.30 -14.68
C ALA A 318 23.24 -2.45 -13.72
N ARG A 319 23.55 -2.25 -12.44
CA ARG A 319 23.23 -3.17 -11.35
C ARG A 319 22.20 -2.54 -10.39
N PRO A 320 21.28 -3.32 -9.80
CA PRO A 320 20.23 -2.82 -8.92
C PRO A 320 20.71 -1.93 -7.77
N GLU A 321 21.87 -2.25 -7.20
CA GLU A 321 22.47 -1.54 -6.06
C GLU A 321 22.76 -0.06 -6.37
N GLN A 322 22.91 0.27 -7.66
CA GLN A 322 23.16 1.65 -8.08
C GLN A 322 21.93 2.57 -7.90
N PHE A 323 20.76 2.00 -7.73
CA PHE A 323 19.48 2.73 -7.70
C PHE A 323 18.82 2.75 -6.32
N VAL A 324 19.38 2.03 -5.36
CA VAL A 324 18.85 1.94 -3.99
C VAL A 324 19.91 2.35 -2.96
N ASP A 325 19.47 3.01 -1.89
CA ASP A 325 20.27 3.23 -0.71
C ASP A 325 19.57 2.61 0.50
N LEU A 326 20.14 1.54 1.03
CA LEU A 326 19.59 0.78 2.13
C LEU A 326 20.10 1.25 3.50
N SER A 327 21.02 2.24 3.55
CA SER A 327 21.70 2.63 4.79
C SER A 327 20.73 3.06 5.87
N ILE A 328 19.78 3.94 5.54
CA ILE A 328 18.80 4.50 6.48
C ILE A 328 17.83 3.43 6.98
N ILE A 329 17.28 2.60 6.07
CA ILE A 329 16.30 1.59 6.48
C ILE A 329 16.96 0.47 7.31
N LYS A 330 18.20 0.08 6.97
CA LYS A 330 18.99 -0.88 7.74
C LYS A 330 19.33 -0.35 9.13
N ASP A 331 19.71 0.92 9.25
CA ASP A 331 19.97 1.57 10.53
C ASP A 331 18.71 1.56 11.43
N LEU A 332 17.57 1.95 10.88
CA LEU A 332 16.29 1.94 11.60
C LEU A 332 15.85 0.54 12.01
N ASP A 333 16.10 -0.46 11.18
CA ASP A 333 15.78 -1.86 11.49
C ASP A 333 16.74 -2.42 12.53
N SER A 334 18.07 -2.31 12.32
CA SER A 334 19.09 -2.86 13.23
C SER A 334 19.11 -2.20 14.60
N SER A 335 18.73 -0.90 14.69
CA SER A 335 18.53 -0.22 15.98
C SER A 335 17.27 -0.69 16.73
N GLY A 336 16.46 -1.57 16.13
CA GLY A 336 15.19 -2.04 16.66
C GLY A 336 14.09 -0.97 16.66
N PHE A 337 14.27 0.15 15.94
CA PHE A 337 13.25 1.21 15.89
C PHE A 337 11.96 0.67 15.27
N ILE A 338 12.03 -0.03 14.13
CA ILE A 338 10.85 -0.55 13.43
C ILE A 338 10.10 -1.52 14.33
N ASP A 339 10.80 -2.47 14.95
CA ASP A 339 10.17 -3.44 15.84
C ASP A 339 9.48 -2.80 17.04
N ARG A 340 10.07 -1.71 17.60
CA ARG A 340 9.42 -0.96 18.69
C ARG A 340 8.14 -0.25 18.26
N VAL A 341 8.09 0.26 17.03
CA VAL A 341 6.88 0.90 16.48
C VAL A 341 5.72 -0.09 16.37
N TYR A 342 6.00 -1.35 16.02
CA TYR A 342 4.98 -2.39 15.86
C TYR A 342 4.66 -3.18 17.14
N LYS A 343 5.55 -3.17 18.13
CA LYS A 343 5.23 -3.75 19.44
C LYS A 343 4.26 -2.83 20.15
N PRO A 344 3.08 -3.30 20.61
CA PRO A 344 2.24 -2.50 21.47
C PRO A 344 3.08 -2.08 22.69
N ALA A 345 3.04 -0.80 23.03
CA ALA A 345 3.60 -0.34 24.30
C ALA A 345 2.90 -1.20 25.37
N VAL A 346 3.64 -2.12 25.97
CA VAL A 346 3.26 -2.70 27.23
C VAL A 346 3.25 -1.50 28.18
N VAL A 347 2.07 -0.88 28.31
CA VAL A 347 1.85 0.18 29.27
C VAL A 347 2.35 -0.39 30.56
N ALA A 348 3.38 0.22 31.11
CA ALA A 348 3.93 -0.06 32.42
C ALA A 348 2.81 0.14 33.46
N LYS A 349 1.98 -0.89 33.61
CA LYS A 349 1.02 -1.06 34.70
C LYS A 349 1.75 -1.65 35.91
N ALA A 350 2.93 -1.11 36.17
CA ALA A 350 3.78 -1.53 37.25
C ALA A 350 4.42 -0.31 37.98
N ALA A 351 3.57 0.57 38.48
CA ALA A 351 3.91 1.46 39.60
C ALA A 351 2.67 2.18 40.14
N GLN A 352 1.61 1.47 40.44
CA GLN A 352 0.68 1.88 41.51
C GLN A 352 0.78 0.83 42.58
N ARG A 353 1.71 1.07 43.53
CA ARG A 353 1.66 0.44 44.84
C ARG A 353 0.33 0.82 45.48
N PRO A 354 -0.47 -0.12 46.00
CA PRO A 354 -1.63 0.21 46.78
C PRO A 354 -1.12 0.80 48.15
N GLU A 355 -1.59 1.99 48.47
CA GLU A 355 -1.51 2.48 49.82
C GLU A 355 -2.36 1.61 50.77
N PRO A 356 -1.91 1.40 52.05
CA PRO A 356 -2.64 0.51 52.92
C PRO A 356 -3.87 1.16 53.51
N GLY A 357 -4.97 0.46 53.34
CA GLY A 357 -6.19 0.35 54.08
C GLY A 357 -6.77 1.51 54.88
N VAL A 358 -7.93 1.96 54.44
CA VAL A 358 -8.98 2.41 55.38
C VAL A 358 -10.20 1.54 55.15
N VAL A 359 -10.59 0.80 56.19
CA VAL A 359 -11.79 -0.03 56.28
C VAL A 359 -13.00 0.89 56.38
N ALA A 360 -13.96 0.76 55.48
CA ALA A 360 -15.30 1.29 55.65
C ALA A 360 -16.35 0.24 55.27
N THR A 361 -17.23 -0.04 56.22
CA THR A 361 -18.33 -0.99 56.24
C THR A 361 -19.42 -0.71 55.21
N PRO A 362 -20.22 -1.71 54.80
CA PRO A 362 -21.17 -1.62 53.69
C PRO A 362 -22.53 -1.04 54.10
N SER A 363 -23.06 -0.14 53.30
CA SER A 363 -24.45 0.26 53.35
C SER A 363 -25.19 -0.29 52.13
N LYS A 364 -26.30 -0.97 52.43
CA LYS A 364 -27.25 -1.50 51.47
C LYS A 364 -28.22 -0.40 51.05
N GLU A 365 -28.41 -0.22 49.74
CA GLU A 365 -29.71 0.25 49.24
C GLU A 365 -29.96 -0.27 47.82
N LYS A 366 -31.23 -0.73 47.62
CA LYS A 366 -31.77 -1.34 46.40
C LYS A 366 -32.34 -0.27 45.46
N PRO A 367 -32.54 -0.60 44.17
CA PRO A 367 -32.97 0.33 43.12
C PRO A 367 -34.51 0.53 43.03
N PRO A 368 -34.99 1.56 42.35
CA PRO A 368 -36.33 1.56 41.77
C PRO A 368 -36.37 1.43 40.25
N VAL A 369 -37.17 0.56 39.91
CA VAL A 369 -38.12 0.17 38.85
C VAL A 369 -38.47 1.23 37.78
N GLN A 370 -38.56 0.70 36.57
CA GLN A 370 -39.06 1.17 35.27
C GLN A 370 -40.29 2.08 35.27
N ILE A 371 -40.40 2.91 34.25
CA ILE A 371 -41.66 3.10 33.50
C ILE A 371 -41.38 3.33 32.02
N ALA A 372 -42.02 2.50 31.18
CA ALA A 372 -42.09 2.62 29.73
C ALA A 372 -43.18 3.62 29.33
N THR A 373 -43.00 4.31 28.22
CA THR A 373 -44.13 4.81 27.43
C THR A 373 -43.83 4.65 25.94
N GLU A 374 -44.65 3.79 25.32
CA GLU A 374 -44.86 3.69 23.87
C GLU A 374 -45.44 5.00 23.32
N ASN A 375 -45.08 5.34 22.09
CA ASN A 375 -46.05 5.95 21.19
C ASN A 375 -45.78 5.53 19.74
N LYS A 376 -46.76 4.83 19.21
CA LYS A 376 -46.97 4.45 17.81
C LYS A 376 -47.40 5.65 16.99
N THR A 377 -46.86 5.80 15.79
CA THR A 377 -47.69 6.26 14.66
C THR A 377 -47.20 5.60 13.36
N LYS A 378 -48.17 5.00 12.67
CA LYS A 378 -48.11 4.26 11.42
C LYS A 378 -48.36 5.17 10.20
N PRO A 379 -48.25 4.68 8.98
CA PRO A 379 -47.72 5.37 7.80
C PRO A 379 -48.81 5.85 6.83
N VAL A 380 -48.43 6.70 5.91
CA VAL A 380 -49.28 7.01 4.72
C VAL A 380 -48.52 6.54 3.46
N ALA A 381 -49.21 5.68 2.73
CA ALA A 381 -48.83 5.18 1.42
C ALA A 381 -49.17 6.18 0.31
N SER A 382 -48.35 6.24 -0.73
CA SER A 382 -48.77 6.69 -2.06
C SER A 382 -48.10 5.86 -3.13
N GLU A 383 -48.91 5.12 -3.85
CA GLU A 383 -48.57 4.31 -5.03
C GLU A 383 -48.31 5.21 -6.24
N ALA A 384 -47.31 4.82 -7.08
CA ALA A 384 -47.42 4.96 -8.51
C ALA A 384 -46.59 3.86 -9.20
N LYS A 385 -47.30 2.96 -9.88
CA LYS A 385 -46.78 1.87 -10.71
C LYS A 385 -46.21 2.41 -12.02
N ALA A 386 -45.00 1.94 -12.42
CA ALA A 386 -44.64 1.81 -13.82
C ALA A 386 -43.86 0.52 -14.02
N LYS A 387 -44.41 -0.40 -14.81
CA LYS A 387 -43.79 -1.66 -15.22
C LYS A 387 -42.77 -1.39 -16.33
N PRO A 388 -41.57 -2.01 -16.35
CA PRO A 388 -40.79 -2.20 -17.56
C PRO A 388 -41.10 -3.56 -18.18
N VAL A 389 -41.29 -3.54 -19.49
CA VAL A 389 -41.47 -4.70 -20.34
C VAL A 389 -40.15 -5.45 -20.48
N ALA A 390 -40.12 -6.69 -20.04
CA ALA A 390 -38.99 -7.60 -20.24
C ALA A 390 -38.98 -8.11 -21.69
N ARG A 391 -37.94 -7.77 -22.43
CA ARG A 391 -37.61 -8.42 -23.72
C ARG A 391 -36.68 -9.61 -23.43
N GLN A 392 -37.23 -10.79 -23.52
CA GLN A 392 -36.50 -12.06 -23.45
C GLN A 392 -35.54 -12.18 -24.64
N ILE A 393 -34.25 -12.35 -24.35
CA ILE A 393 -33.24 -12.84 -25.28
C ILE A 393 -32.99 -14.31 -24.92
N PRO A 394 -32.98 -15.24 -25.88
CA PRO A 394 -32.85 -16.68 -25.58
C PRO A 394 -31.47 -16.99 -25.00
N ALA A 395 -31.45 -17.67 -23.87
CA ALA A 395 -30.24 -18.25 -23.29
C ALA A 395 -29.76 -19.40 -24.17
N ALA A 396 -28.55 -19.25 -24.73
CA ALA A 396 -27.81 -20.37 -25.26
C ALA A 396 -27.43 -21.29 -24.10
N SER A 397 -27.98 -22.49 -24.08
CA SER A 397 -27.69 -23.53 -23.11
C SER A 397 -26.26 -24.04 -23.31
N GLU A 398 -25.30 -23.56 -22.56
CA GLU A 398 -24.00 -24.20 -22.43
C GLU A 398 -24.11 -25.35 -21.44
N LYS A 399 -23.93 -26.56 -21.93
CA LYS A 399 -23.97 -27.81 -21.17
C LYS A 399 -22.97 -27.73 -20.01
N ALA A 400 -23.45 -27.91 -18.79
CA ALA A 400 -22.61 -28.18 -17.64
C ALA A 400 -21.68 -29.39 -17.92
N PRO A 401 -20.40 -29.34 -17.54
CA PRO A 401 -19.53 -30.50 -17.67
C PRO A 401 -20.06 -31.66 -16.83
N ALA A 402 -19.96 -32.88 -17.38
CA ALA A 402 -20.45 -34.10 -16.78
C ALA A 402 -19.80 -34.36 -15.41
N PRO A 403 -20.49 -35.03 -14.48
CA PRO A 403 -19.93 -35.42 -13.18
C PRO A 403 -18.79 -36.40 -13.33
N ILE A 404 -17.73 -36.22 -12.52
CA ILE A 404 -16.47 -36.94 -12.53
C ILE A 404 -16.68 -38.41 -12.20
N GLN A 405 -16.11 -39.31 -13.02
CA GLN A 405 -15.91 -40.70 -12.65
C GLN A 405 -14.80 -40.78 -11.56
N LYS A 406 -15.07 -41.44 -10.46
CA LYS A 406 -14.11 -41.68 -9.36
C LYS A 406 -12.84 -42.33 -9.91
N GLY A 407 -11.70 -41.62 -9.78
CA GLY A 407 -10.37 -42.19 -9.99
C GLY A 407 -9.45 -41.53 -11.03
N SER A 408 -9.84 -40.43 -11.76
CA SER A 408 -8.97 -39.83 -12.77
C SER A 408 -8.60 -38.39 -12.43
N GLN A 409 -7.33 -38.01 -12.66
CA GLN A 409 -6.88 -36.63 -12.69
C GLN A 409 -7.47 -35.93 -13.93
N GLN A 410 -8.02 -34.74 -13.73
CA GLN A 410 -8.59 -33.93 -14.80
C GLN A 410 -7.84 -32.62 -14.97
N GLN A 411 -7.61 -32.19 -16.22
CA GLN A 411 -7.16 -30.82 -16.49
C GLN A 411 -8.36 -29.88 -16.58
N TYR A 412 -8.28 -28.77 -15.85
CA TYR A 412 -9.27 -27.71 -15.87
C TYR A 412 -8.64 -26.39 -16.33
N THR A 413 -9.31 -25.69 -17.23
CA THR A 413 -8.89 -24.34 -17.64
C THR A 413 -9.69 -23.31 -16.85
N VAL A 414 -8.99 -22.51 -16.04
CA VAL A 414 -9.57 -21.49 -15.16
C VAL A 414 -10.41 -20.48 -15.97
N LYS A 415 -11.62 -20.24 -15.52
CA LYS A 415 -12.58 -19.26 -16.11
C LYS A 415 -12.64 -18.00 -15.26
N ALA A 416 -13.26 -16.94 -15.79
CA ALA A 416 -13.48 -15.70 -15.05
C ALA A 416 -14.34 -15.94 -13.80
N GLY A 417 -13.86 -15.47 -12.67
CA GLY A 417 -14.53 -15.59 -11.36
C GLY A 417 -14.24 -16.88 -10.60
N ASP A 418 -13.39 -17.78 -11.13
CA ASP A 418 -12.93 -18.97 -10.40
C ASP A 418 -11.96 -18.59 -9.28
N THR A 419 -12.03 -19.36 -8.21
CA THR A 419 -11.04 -19.43 -7.13
C THR A 419 -10.79 -20.90 -6.81
N LEU A 420 -9.64 -21.25 -6.21
CA LEU A 420 -9.40 -22.65 -5.81
C LEU A 420 -10.51 -23.19 -4.90
N SER A 421 -11.04 -22.36 -4.00
CA SER A 421 -12.15 -22.75 -3.12
C SER A 421 -13.44 -23.03 -3.90
N LYS A 422 -13.79 -22.21 -4.91
CA LYS A 422 -14.95 -22.48 -5.79
C LYS A 422 -14.74 -23.71 -6.66
N LEU A 423 -13.53 -23.90 -7.15
CA LEU A 423 -13.20 -25.13 -7.88
C LEU A 423 -13.27 -26.36 -6.99
N ALA A 424 -12.78 -26.25 -5.74
CA ALA A 424 -12.90 -27.32 -4.76
C ALA A 424 -14.36 -27.63 -4.40
N GLU A 425 -15.20 -26.61 -4.29
CA GLU A 425 -16.63 -26.80 -4.10
C GLU A 425 -17.27 -27.48 -5.31
N HIS A 426 -16.91 -27.04 -6.52
CA HIS A 426 -17.44 -27.61 -7.76
C HIS A 426 -17.02 -29.08 -7.98
N PHE A 427 -15.75 -29.42 -7.72
CA PHE A 427 -15.20 -30.75 -7.99
C PHE A 427 -15.28 -31.72 -6.80
N TYR A 428 -15.31 -31.21 -5.58
CA TYR A 428 -15.24 -32.03 -4.34
C TYR A 428 -16.42 -31.76 -3.39
N SER A 429 -17.36 -30.89 -3.77
CA SER A 429 -18.46 -30.46 -2.91
C SER A 429 -18.02 -29.94 -1.53
N SER A 430 -16.81 -29.34 -1.48
CA SER A 430 -16.19 -28.80 -0.27
C SER A 430 -15.20 -27.70 -0.59
N THR A 431 -15.51 -26.47 -0.16
CA THR A 431 -14.59 -25.33 -0.31
C THR A 431 -13.24 -25.53 0.39
N GLY A 432 -13.21 -26.31 1.49
CA GLY A 432 -12.00 -26.60 2.27
C GLY A 432 -10.99 -27.50 1.56
N LYS A 433 -11.39 -28.21 0.49
CA LYS A 433 -10.47 -29.09 -0.26
C LYS A 433 -9.64 -28.33 -1.33
N TRP A 434 -9.63 -27.00 -1.30
CA TRP A 434 -8.81 -26.20 -2.21
C TRP A 434 -7.31 -26.51 -2.11
N GLU A 435 -6.84 -26.92 -0.95
CA GLU A 435 -5.44 -27.31 -0.71
C GLU A 435 -5.02 -28.49 -1.60
N LYS A 436 -5.90 -29.46 -1.85
CA LYS A 436 -5.62 -30.57 -2.78
C LYS A 436 -5.30 -30.08 -4.19
N ILE A 437 -6.09 -29.12 -4.69
CA ILE A 437 -5.86 -28.55 -6.01
C ILE A 437 -4.54 -27.76 -6.02
N PHE A 438 -4.27 -27.02 -4.95
CA PHE A 438 -3.04 -26.24 -4.81
C PHE A 438 -1.79 -27.14 -4.82
N GLU A 439 -1.78 -28.19 -3.99
CA GLU A 439 -0.68 -29.14 -3.90
C GLU A 439 -0.39 -29.84 -5.25
N ALA A 440 -1.44 -30.25 -5.96
CA ALA A 440 -1.31 -30.89 -7.28
C ALA A 440 -0.73 -29.95 -8.35
N ASN A 441 -0.73 -28.62 -8.09
CA ASN A 441 -0.26 -27.61 -9.02
C ASN A 441 0.92 -26.79 -8.47
N ARG A 442 1.60 -27.22 -7.41
CA ARG A 442 2.65 -26.45 -6.72
C ARG A 442 3.83 -26.03 -7.61
N GLU A 443 4.10 -26.76 -8.67
CA GLU A 443 5.15 -26.39 -9.61
C GLU A 443 4.79 -25.16 -10.44
N SER A 444 3.53 -25.08 -10.87
CA SER A 444 3.00 -23.99 -11.70
C SER A 444 2.31 -22.90 -10.89
N LEU A 445 1.82 -23.23 -9.68
CA LEU A 445 1.06 -22.35 -8.80
C LEU A 445 1.80 -22.14 -7.47
N LYS A 446 2.50 -21.01 -7.32
CA LYS A 446 3.30 -20.72 -6.12
C LYS A 446 2.50 -20.14 -4.95
N ASN A 447 1.28 -19.65 -5.22
CA ASN A 447 0.38 -19.07 -4.22
C ASN A 447 -1.06 -19.48 -4.54
N PRO A 448 -1.81 -20.07 -3.56
CA PRO A 448 -3.17 -20.58 -3.79
C PRO A 448 -4.18 -19.52 -4.20
N ASN A 449 -3.93 -18.25 -3.89
CA ASN A 449 -4.81 -17.15 -4.25
C ASN A 449 -4.58 -16.62 -5.68
N TYR A 450 -3.63 -17.22 -6.45
CA TYR A 450 -3.20 -16.70 -7.74
C TYR A 450 -3.49 -17.66 -8.89
N ILE A 451 -4.77 -17.89 -9.17
CA ILE A 451 -5.20 -18.53 -10.43
C ILE A 451 -5.74 -17.45 -11.38
N TYR A 452 -5.46 -17.59 -12.67
CA TYR A 452 -5.87 -16.63 -13.71
C TYR A 452 -6.61 -17.31 -14.85
N VAL A 453 -7.46 -16.57 -15.51
CA VAL A 453 -8.25 -17.07 -16.66
C VAL A 453 -7.33 -17.65 -17.73
N GLY A 454 -7.63 -18.89 -18.16
CA GLY A 454 -6.80 -19.62 -19.11
C GLY A 454 -5.69 -20.46 -18.47
N MET A 455 -5.43 -20.34 -17.15
CA MET A 455 -4.48 -21.21 -16.46
C MET A 455 -5.00 -22.66 -16.48
N LYS A 456 -4.13 -23.61 -16.83
CA LYS A 456 -4.45 -25.03 -16.74
C LYS A 456 -4.09 -25.57 -15.37
N LEU A 457 -5.09 -26.06 -14.67
CA LEU A 457 -4.92 -26.69 -13.35
C LEU A 457 -5.19 -28.19 -13.47
N VAL A 458 -4.38 -28.95 -12.79
CA VAL A 458 -4.63 -30.37 -12.52
C VAL A 458 -5.59 -30.46 -11.34
N ILE A 459 -6.75 -31.06 -11.56
CA ILE A 459 -7.71 -31.36 -10.50
C ILE A 459 -7.54 -32.83 -10.12
N PRO A 460 -6.94 -33.13 -8.98
CA PRO A 460 -6.77 -34.49 -8.53
C PRO A 460 -8.11 -35.15 -8.21
N ALA A 461 -8.17 -36.46 -8.28
CA ALA A 461 -9.36 -37.22 -7.88
C ALA A 461 -9.67 -37.00 -6.39
N ASP A 462 -10.97 -37.01 -6.05
CA ASP A 462 -11.40 -37.02 -4.66
C ASP A 462 -11.25 -38.44 -4.11
N GLY A 463 -10.08 -38.70 -3.53
CA GLY A 463 -9.77 -40.01 -2.93
C GLY A 463 -10.20 -40.04 -1.47
#